data_1dca2b24b2b8a4acd6c1ea676e1c6a0c
#
_entry.id   1dca2b24b2b8a4acd6c1ea676e1c6a0c
#
_cell.length_a   1.000
_cell.length_b   1.000
_cell.length_c   1.000
_cell.angle_alpha   90.00
_cell.angle_beta   90.00
_cell.angle_gamma   90.00
#
_symmetry.space_group_name_H-M   'P 1'
#
loop_
_entity.id
_entity.type
_entity.pdbx_description
1 polymer ?
#
loop_
_entity_poly.entity_id
_entity_poly.type
_entity_poly.pdbx_seq_one_letter_code
_entity_poly.pdbx_strand_id
1 'polypeptide(L)'
;MEPGESAEQTALREMEEEVGLRVSSNQVIGCLDDFATRSGFCITPVVVWEDGPVELSPDPNEVEQVFHIPLVELNRPDVPEMITEASTQHQVISALLPSIGERIYAPTIAILYQFREVALRNQTTRVGHYEQPQFAWR
;
A
#
# COMPACT_ATOMS: atom_id res chain seq x y z
N MET A 1 9.21 -8.27 -12.03
CA MET A 1 8.21 -8.61 -13.08
C MET A 1 8.90 -9.45 -14.14
N GLU A 2 8.35 -10.60 -14.44
CA GLU A 2 8.90 -11.46 -15.49
C GLU A 2 8.46 -10.97 -16.87
N PRO A 3 9.25 -11.29 -17.93
CA PRO A 3 8.89 -10.88 -19.29
C PRO A 3 7.50 -11.39 -19.69
N GLY A 4 6.68 -10.50 -20.24
CA GLY A 4 5.34 -10.82 -20.67
C GLY A 4 4.27 -10.80 -19.60
N GLU A 5 4.63 -10.59 -18.33
CA GLU A 5 3.66 -10.45 -17.26
C GLU A 5 3.11 -9.04 -17.18
N SER A 6 1.79 -8.93 -16.94
CA SER A 6 1.19 -7.65 -16.53
C SER A 6 1.46 -7.40 -15.04
N ALA A 7 1.22 -6.18 -14.57
CA ALA A 7 1.34 -5.86 -13.15
C ALA A 7 0.41 -6.73 -12.29
N GLU A 8 -0.80 -6.99 -12.76
CA GLU A 8 -1.74 -7.87 -12.05
C GLU A 8 -1.23 -9.31 -11.96
N GLN A 9 -0.72 -9.85 -13.07
CA GLN A 9 -0.19 -11.21 -13.09
C GLN A 9 1.01 -11.35 -12.14
N THR A 10 1.90 -10.36 -12.15
CA THR A 10 3.05 -10.32 -11.24
C THR A 10 2.58 -10.31 -9.79
N ALA A 11 1.62 -9.44 -9.45
CA ALA A 11 1.13 -9.32 -8.09
C ALA A 11 0.49 -10.63 -7.59
N LEU A 12 -0.29 -11.29 -8.43
CA LEU A 12 -0.93 -12.56 -8.06
C LEU A 12 0.09 -13.66 -7.86
N ARG A 13 1.10 -13.74 -8.72
CA ARG A 13 2.17 -14.73 -8.60
C ARG A 13 2.99 -14.49 -7.33
N GLU A 14 3.39 -13.26 -7.09
CA GLU A 14 4.19 -12.92 -5.91
C GLU A 14 3.41 -13.09 -4.62
N MET A 15 2.10 -12.83 -4.63
CA MET A 15 1.25 -13.06 -3.46
C MET A 15 1.24 -14.54 -3.07
N GLU A 16 1.14 -15.45 -4.05
CA GLU A 16 1.22 -16.88 -3.78
C GLU A 16 2.59 -17.29 -3.27
N GLU A 17 3.66 -16.79 -3.92
CA GLU A 17 5.03 -17.12 -3.54
C GLU A 17 5.42 -16.55 -2.17
N GLU A 18 5.03 -15.32 -1.88
CA GLU A 18 5.49 -14.61 -0.69
C GLU A 18 4.63 -14.86 0.54
N VAL A 19 3.31 -14.93 0.40
CA VAL A 19 2.40 -15.06 1.54
C VAL A 19 1.50 -16.30 1.47
N GLY A 20 1.64 -17.12 0.45
CA GLY A 20 0.91 -18.38 0.34
C GLY A 20 -0.57 -18.23 -0.02
N LEU A 21 -1.00 -17.07 -0.47
CA LEU A 21 -2.38 -16.84 -0.85
C LEU A 21 -2.56 -16.95 -2.35
N ARG A 22 -3.32 -17.96 -2.78
CA ARG A 22 -3.67 -18.15 -4.18
C ARG A 22 -5.00 -17.47 -4.46
N VAL A 23 -4.98 -16.48 -5.34
CA VAL A 23 -6.18 -15.80 -5.83
C VAL A 23 -6.21 -15.85 -7.35
N SER A 24 -7.40 -15.83 -7.92
CA SER A 24 -7.58 -15.83 -9.38
C SER A 24 -7.73 -14.39 -9.88
N SER A 25 -7.55 -14.20 -11.19
CA SER A 25 -7.62 -12.88 -11.81
C SER A 25 -8.99 -12.20 -11.64
N ASN A 26 -10.06 -12.99 -11.50
CA ASN A 26 -11.40 -12.42 -11.29
C ASN A 26 -11.61 -11.88 -9.87
N GLN A 27 -10.67 -12.12 -8.95
CA GLN A 27 -10.70 -11.54 -7.62
C GLN A 27 -9.99 -10.17 -7.54
N VAL A 28 -9.32 -9.77 -8.62
CA VAL A 28 -8.71 -8.43 -8.70
C VAL A 28 -9.83 -7.42 -8.91
N ILE A 29 -9.94 -6.46 -8.00
CA ILE A 29 -10.94 -5.41 -8.09
C ILE A 29 -10.40 -4.12 -8.69
N GLY A 30 -9.10 -3.98 -8.78
CA GLY A 30 -8.47 -2.84 -9.44
C GLY A 30 -7.03 -2.63 -9.09
N CYS A 31 -6.44 -1.64 -9.74
CA CYS A 31 -5.11 -1.17 -9.44
C CYS A 31 -5.19 0.29 -8.99
N LEU A 32 -4.35 0.67 -8.04
CA LEU A 32 -4.20 2.06 -7.64
C LEU A 32 -3.10 2.71 -8.47
N ASP A 33 -2.87 4.00 -8.25
CA ASP A 33 -1.85 4.73 -9.00
C ASP A 33 -0.45 4.17 -8.74
N ASP A 34 0.37 4.17 -9.78
CA ASP A 34 1.79 3.88 -9.61
C ASP A 34 2.42 4.91 -8.67
N PHE A 35 3.24 4.42 -7.77
CA PHE A 35 3.97 5.26 -6.83
C PHE A 35 5.47 5.08 -7.05
N ALA A 36 6.15 6.16 -7.44
CA ALA A 36 7.59 6.14 -7.63
C ALA A 36 8.29 6.45 -6.31
N THR A 37 9.20 5.58 -5.90
CA THR A 37 10.00 5.81 -4.70
C THR A 37 11.28 6.57 -5.06
N ARG A 38 11.91 7.19 -4.06
CA ARG A 38 13.17 7.89 -4.27
C ARG A 38 14.31 6.97 -4.65
N SER A 39 14.24 5.71 -4.26
CA SER A 39 15.24 4.71 -4.63
C SER A 39 15.13 4.23 -6.08
N GLY A 40 14.16 4.72 -6.84
CA GLY A 40 14.02 4.41 -8.26
C GLY A 40 13.08 3.25 -8.57
N PHE A 41 12.36 2.75 -7.58
CA PHE A 41 11.35 1.73 -7.80
C PHE A 41 10.00 2.35 -8.13
N CYS A 42 9.23 1.67 -8.96
CA CYS A 42 7.84 2.02 -9.23
C CYS A 42 6.95 0.91 -8.67
N ILE A 43 6.05 1.28 -7.77
CA ILE A 43 5.12 0.37 -7.13
C ILE A 43 3.75 0.52 -7.79
N THR A 44 3.20 -0.59 -8.27
CA THR A 44 1.83 -0.64 -8.79
C THR A 44 0.98 -1.43 -7.81
N PRO A 45 0.17 -0.79 -6.96
CA PRO A 45 -0.67 -1.51 -6.01
C PRO A 45 -1.83 -2.20 -6.72
N VAL A 46 -1.98 -3.49 -6.46
CA VAL A 46 -3.07 -4.30 -6.99
C VAL A 46 -3.97 -4.70 -5.84
N VAL A 47 -5.26 -4.43 -5.96
CA VAL A 47 -6.25 -4.71 -4.91
C VAL A 47 -7.04 -5.94 -5.29
N VAL A 48 -7.03 -6.92 -4.39
CA VAL A 48 -7.81 -8.15 -4.57
C VAL A 48 -8.85 -8.26 -3.46
N TRP A 49 -9.92 -8.99 -3.72
CA TRP A 49 -10.98 -9.26 -2.75
C TRP A 49 -11.06 -10.75 -2.48
N GLU A 50 -11.07 -11.13 -1.23
CA GLU A 50 -11.25 -12.52 -0.81
C GLU A 50 -12.40 -12.61 0.17
N ASP A 51 -13.39 -13.46 -0.16
CA ASP A 51 -14.57 -13.69 0.68
C ASP A 51 -14.30 -14.75 1.72
N GLY A 52 -14.17 -14.55 2.88
CA GLY A 52 -13.99 -15.56 3.90
C GLY A 52 -12.63 -15.50 4.59
N PRO A 53 -12.40 -16.39 5.52
CA PRO A 53 -11.16 -16.41 6.28
C PRO A 53 -9.95 -16.66 5.41
N VAL A 54 -8.89 -15.91 5.64
CA VAL A 54 -7.64 -16.00 4.89
C VAL A 54 -6.56 -16.52 5.85
N GLU A 55 -5.91 -17.61 5.46
CA GLU A 55 -4.72 -18.08 6.13
C GLU A 55 -3.51 -17.69 5.29
N LEU A 56 -2.63 -16.90 5.87
CA LEU A 56 -1.40 -16.49 5.23
C LEU A 56 -0.23 -17.29 5.76
N SER A 57 0.69 -17.62 4.85
CA SER A 57 1.92 -18.32 5.18
C SER A 57 3.10 -17.49 4.63
N PRO A 58 3.49 -16.40 5.30
CA PRO A 58 4.53 -15.53 4.79
C PRO A 58 5.88 -16.22 4.75
N ASP A 59 6.60 -16.04 3.63
CA ASP A 59 7.98 -16.48 3.51
C ASP A 59 8.88 -15.50 4.26
N PRO A 60 9.55 -15.91 5.34
CA PRO A 60 10.35 -15.00 6.15
C PRO A 60 11.55 -14.41 5.40
N ASN A 61 11.96 -15.01 4.28
CA ASN A 61 13.04 -14.48 3.46
C ASN A 61 12.60 -13.35 2.53
N GLU A 62 11.30 -13.27 2.22
CA GLU A 62 10.75 -12.30 1.27
C GLU A 62 9.83 -11.28 1.94
N VAL A 63 9.17 -11.66 3.03
CA VAL A 63 8.16 -10.85 3.71
C VAL A 63 8.63 -10.52 5.11
N GLU A 64 8.91 -9.26 5.36
CA GLU A 64 9.30 -8.79 6.68
C GLU A 64 8.12 -8.77 7.64
N GLN A 65 6.97 -8.30 7.15
CA GLN A 65 5.78 -8.17 7.98
C GLN A 65 4.50 -8.12 7.13
N VAL A 66 3.44 -8.72 7.65
CA VAL A 66 2.09 -8.61 7.09
C VAL A 66 1.24 -7.81 8.09
N PHE A 67 0.56 -6.79 7.58
CA PHE A 67 -0.31 -5.96 8.41
C PHE A 67 -1.78 -6.33 8.20
N HIS A 68 -2.51 -6.45 9.29
CA HIS A 68 -3.95 -6.64 9.28
C HIS A 68 -4.61 -5.38 9.84
N ILE A 69 -5.20 -4.58 8.98
CA ILE A 69 -5.73 -3.26 9.34
C ILE A 69 -7.25 -3.28 9.20
N PRO A 70 -8.00 -3.10 10.29
CA PRO A 70 -9.46 -2.94 10.19
C PRO A 70 -9.79 -1.72 9.34
N LEU A 71 -10.75 -1.85 8.42
CA LEU A 71 -11.13 -0.73 7.55
C LEU A 71 -11.66 0.47 8.35
N VAL A 72 -12.33 0.22 9.48
CA VAL A 72 -12.82 1.29 10.34
C VAL A 72 -11.68 2.15 10.89
N GLU A 73 -10.54 1.54 11.18
CA GLU A 73 -9.35 2.25 11.65
C GLU A 73 -8.74 3.11 10.55
N LEU A 74 -8.64 2.54 9.34
CA LEU A 74 -8.15 3.27 8.18
C LEU A 74 -9.05 4.44 7.81
N ASN A 75 -10.35 4.30 8.04
CA ASN A 75 -11.36 5.32 7.68
C ASN A 75 -11.56 6.40 8.74
N ARG A 76 -10.72 6.46 9.77
CA ARG A 76 -10.81 7.51 10.80
C ARG A 76 -10.52 8.88 10.21
N PRO A 77 -11.19 9.95 10.72
CA PRO A 77 -10.98 11.30 10.18
C PRO A 77 -9.58 11.87 10.46
N ASP A 78 -8.86 11.36 11.47
CA ASP A 78 -7.51 11.79 11.80
C ASP A 78 -6.43 11.00 11.02
N VAL A 79 -6.82 10.15 10.11
CA VAL A 79 -5.93 9.38 9.23
C VAL A 79 -6.13 9.87 7.80
N PRO A 80 -5.08 10.18 7.05
CA PRO A 80 -3.69 10.35 7.46
C PRO A 80 -3.38 11.74 7.99
N GLU A 81 -2.18 11.92 8.55
CA GLU A 81 -1.64 13.23 8.87
C GLU A 81 -0.74 13.70 7.74
N MET A 82 -0.86 14.96 7.37
CA MET A 82 -0.07 15.56 6.28
C MET A 82 0.66 16.78 6.82
N ILE A 83 1.98 16.82 6.62
CA ILE A 83 2.80 17.95 7.02
C ILE A 83 3.74 18.34 5.88
N THR A 84 4.15 19.60 5.84
CA THR A 84 5.18 20.05 4.91
C THR A 84 6.50 20.17 5.67
N GLU A 85 7.51 19.43 5.21
CA GLU A 85 8.83 19.51 5.82
C GLU A 85 9.49 20.84 5.44
N ALA A 86 9.93 21.61 6.45
CA ALA A 86 10.51 22.94 6.22
C ALA A 86 11.82 22.86 5.43
N SER A 87 12.61 21.79 5.62
CA SER A 87 13.90 21.62 4.96
C SER A 87 13.80 21.32 3.46
N THR A 88 12.73 20.66 3.03
CA THR A 88 12.58 20.19 1.65
C THR A 88 11.41 20.82 0.91
N GLN A 89 10.49 21.46 1.63
CA GLN A 89 9.22 21.97 1.10
C GLN A 89 8.33 20.86 0.54
N HIS A 90 8.59 19.59 0.87
CA HIS A 90 7.80 18.46 0.40
C HIS A 90 6.67 18.14 1.38
N GLN A 91 5.55 17.68 0.85
CA GLN A 91 4.41 17.25 1.63
C GLN A 91 4.61 15.80 2.05
N VAL A 92 4.70 15.55 3.36
CA VAL A 92 4.89 14.23 3.94
C VAL A 92 3.56 13.72 4.48
N ILE A 93 3.25 12.47 4.15
CA ILE A 93 2.04 11.79 4.62
C ILE A 93 2.43 10.68 5.60
N SER A 94 1.71 10.58 6.70
CA SER A 94 1.96 9.55 7.71
C SER A 94 0.69 9.21 8.47
N ALA A 95 0.69 8.09 9.17
CA ALA A 95 -0.39 7.74 10.08
C ALA A 95 0.13 6.86 11.21
N LEU A 96 -0.43 7.06 12.40
CA LEU A 96 -0.25 6.14 13.51
C LEU A 96 -1.50 5.27 13.59
N LEU A 97 -1.35 3.99 13.23
CA LEU A 97 -2.46 3.05 13.22
C LEU A 97 -2.34 2.13 14.44
N PRO A 98 -3.32 2.14 15.34
CA PRO A 98 -3.24 1.35 16.58
C PRO A 98 -3.02 -0.14 16.35
N SER A 99 -3.62 -0.72 15.31
CA SER A 99 -3.44 -2.15 14.99
C SER A 99 -2.01 -2.50 14.59
N ILE A 100 -1.24 -1.53 14.11
CA ILE A 100 0.17 -1.72 13.74
C ILE A 100 1.08 -1.34 14.92
N GLY A 101 0.71 -0.32 15.69
CA GLY A 101 1.46 0.12 16.86
C GLY A 101 2.62 1.05 16.56
N GLU A 102 2.80 1.45 15.31
CA GLU A 102 3.86 2.38 14.92
C GLU A 102 3.38 3.31 13.81
N ARG A 103 4.12 4.37 13.58
CA ARG A 103 3.80 5.34 12.52
C ARG A 103 4.26 4.82 11.16
N ILE A 104 3.35 4.90 10.19
CA ILE A 104 3.58 4.44 8.82
C ILE A 104 3.75 5.66 7.92
N TYR A 105 4.73 5.59 7.03
CA TYR A 105 5.06 6.65 6.07
C TYR A 105 4.81 6.20 4.63
N ALA A 106 4.99 7.11 3.67
CA ALA A 106 4.98 6.74 2.26
C ALA A 106 6.16 5.78 1.96
N PRO A 107 6.02 4.86 1.00
CA PRO A 107 4.89 4.73 0.09
C PRO A 107 3.64 4.06 0.69
N THR A 108 3.78 3.30 1.76
CA THR A 108 2.71 2.45 2.28
C THR A 108 1.45 3.25 2.64
N ILE A 109 1.59 4.31 3.43
CA ILE A 109 0.41 5.07 3.85
C ILE A 109 -0.22 5.86 2.69
N ALA A 110 0.57 6.29 1.70
CA ALA A 110 0.01 6.94 0.53
C ALA A 110 -0.89 5.99 -0.26
N ILE A 111 -0.45 4.74 -0.40
CA ILE A 111 -1.22 3.68 -1.07
C ILE A 111 -2.51 3.38 -0.29
N LEU A 112 -2.42 3.23 1.02
CA LEU A 112 -3.57 2.97 1.88
C LEU A 112 -4.55 4.14 1.87
N TYR A 113 -4.04 5.36 1.83
CA TYR A 113 -4.87 6.56 1.74
C TYR A 113 -5.66 6.59 0.42
N GLN A 114 -5.00 6.33 -0.70
CA GLN A 114 -5.69 6.26 -1.99
C GLN A 114 -6.73 5.15 -1.99
N PHE A 115 -6.39 3.99 -1.46
CA PHE A 115 -7.34 2.88 -1.33
C PHE A 115 -8.59 3.32 -0.56
N ARG A 116 -8.42 3.96 0.60
CA ARG A 116 -9.54 4.42 1.41
C ARG A 116 -10.41 5.41 0.64
N GLU A 117 -9.79 6.39 0.00
CA GLU A 117 -10.54 7.43 -0.70
C GLU A 117 -11.33 6.86 -1.87
N VAL A 118 -10.72 5.98 -2.66
CA VAL A 118 -11.38 5.37 -3.81
C VAL A 118 -12.43 4.34 -3.39
N ALA A 119 -12.06 3.41 -2.53
CA ALA A 119 -12.91 2.27 -2.19
C ALA A 119 -13.97 2.57 -1.13
N LEU A 120 -13.64 3.38 -0.13
CA LEU A 120 -14.53 3.64 1.01
C LEU A 120 -15.26 4.98 0.91
N ARG A 121 -14.70 5.96 0.22
CA ARG A 121 -15.25 7.32 0.14
C ARG A 121 -15.62 7.76 -1.27
N ASN A 122 -15.41 6.91 -2.26
CA ASN A 122 -15.75 7.15 -3.66
C ASN A 122 -15.14 8.44 -4.23
N GLN A 123 -13.88 8.72 -3.88
CA GLN A 123 -13.14 9.89 -4.35
C GLN A 123 -12.14 9.50 -5.43
N THR A 124 -11.66 10.50 -6.19
CA THR A 124 -10.64 10.29 -7.23
C THR A 124 -9.27 10.83 -6.81
N THR A 125 -8.95 10.67 -5.53
CA THR A 125 -7.73 11.20 -4.92
C THR A 125 -6.48 10.63 -5.56
N ARG A 126 -5.49 11.50 -5.84
CA ARG A 126 -4.17 11.12 -6.36
C ARG A 126 -3.12 11.29 -5.26
N VAL A 127 -2.09 10.45 -5.29
CA VAL A 127 -1.11 10.38 -4.21
C VAL A 127 0.34 10.50 -4.68
N GLY A 128 0.58 10.62 -5.98
CA GLY A 128 1.93 10.66 -6.53
C GLY A 128 2.79 11.82 -6.06
N HIS A 129 2.18 12.89 -5.54
CA HIS A 129 2.87 14.08 -5.04
C HIS A 129 3.39 13.96 -3.61
N TYR A 130 3.00 12.91 -2.88
CA TYR A 130 3.47 12.71 -1.51
C TYR A 130 4.88 12.14 -1.50
N GLU A 131 5.66 12.56 -0.51
CA GLU A 131 7.05 12.17 -0.39
C GLU A 131 7.28 11.34 0.88
N GLN A 132 8.33 10.53 0.81
CA GLN A 132 8.89 9.92 2.01
C GLN A 132 9.56 11.01 2.85
N PRO A 133 9.55 10.90 4.20
CA PRO A 133 10.29 11.86 5.03
C PRO A 133 11.77 11.80 4.71
N GLN A 134 12.47 12.93 4.91
CA GLN A 134 13.88 13.07 4.51
C GLN A 134 14.78 11.98 5.12
N PHE A 135 14.50 11.56 6.34
CA PHE A 135 15.30 10.52 6.99
C PHE A 135 15.22 9.16 6.27
N ALA A 136 14.17 8.93 5.47
CA ALA A 136 13.98 7.70 4.70
C ALA A 136 14.59 7.77 3.30
N TRP A 137 15.14 8.90 2.91
CA TRP A 137 15.76 9.07 1.58
C TRP A 137 17.06 8.28 1.51
N ARG A 138 17.29 7.62 0.39
CA ARG A 138 18.50 6.84 0.13
C ARG A 138 19.03 7.10 -1.27
#